data_1e094aeb096c6046d83ef507aad9a8d6
#
_entry.id   1e094aeb096c6046d83ef507aad9a8d6
#
_cell.length_a   1.000
_cell.length_b   1.000
_cell.length_c   1.000
_cell.angle_alpha   90.00
_cell.angle_beta   90.00
_cell.angle_gamma   90.00
#
_symmetry.space_group_name_H-M   'P 1'
#
loop_
_entity.id
_entity.type
_entity.pdbx_description
1 polymer ?
#
loop_
_entity_poly.entity_id
_entity_poly.type
_entity_poly.pdbx_seq_one_letter_code
_entity_poly.pdbx_strand_id
1 'polypeptide(L)'
;LKIIYADWTASGRMYGPIEQHLIHHIYPYVANTHTETNTTGKAMTSAYHKALQIIKKHVNANANDIIISSYSGMTGVVNKLQRILGLKIHEQFADKIAIASENRPVVFITHMEHHSNQTSWLETIAEVVIIQPDESGLVDLNHFAQLLKLYANRPLKIAAITSCSNVTGIFTPYFKMAEMIHEVGGFCFVDFACSGPYVEIDMHP
;
A
#
# COMPACT_ATOMS: atom_id res chain seq x y z
N LEU A 1 19.47 24.09 -23.01
CA LEU A 1 18.42 23.16 -23.50
C LEU A 1 17.20 23.31 -22.61
N LYS A 2 16.03 23.59 -23.18
CA LYS A 2 14.77 23.63 -22.42
C LYS A 2 14.25 22.19 -22.28
N ILE A 3 14.13 21.71 -21.07
CA ILE A 3 13.58 20.38 -20.77
C ILE A 3 12.12 20.54 -20.34
N ILE A 4 11.23 19.77 -20.93
CA ILE A 4 9.83 19.61 -20.46
C ILE A 4 9.79 18.28 -19.73
N TYR A 5 9.47 18.32 -18.42
CA TYR A 5 9.31 17.15 -17.57
C TYR A 5 7.85 17.00 -17.18
N ALA A 6 7.24 15.90 -17.57
CA ALA A 6 5.80 15.65 -17.40
C ALA A 6 5.49 14.32 -16.72
N ASP A 7 6.48 13.68 -16.11
CA ASP A 7 6.33 12.36 -15.47
C ASP A 7 6.51 12.44 -13.94
N TRP A 8 5.69 13.25 -13.30
CA TRP A 8 5.71 13.44 -11.84
C TRP A 8 5.27 12.20 -11.08
N THR A 9 4.45 11.35 -11.68
CA THR A 9 4.01 10.08 -11.08
C THR A 9 5.19 9.13 -10.87
N ALA A 10 6.08 9.03 -11.85
CA ALA A 10 7.26 8.17 -11.72
C ALA A 10 8.33 8.79 -10.82
N SER A 11 8.54 10.11 -10.88
CA SER A 11 9.59 10.79 -10.11
C SER A 11 9.26 12.26 -9.90
N GLY A 12 8.76 12.61 -8.75
CA GLY A 12 8.51 14.00 -8.36
C GLY A 12 9.79 14.83 -8.32
N ARG A 13 9.67 16.12 -8.66
CA ARG A 13 10.75 17.09 -8.55
C ARG A 13 10.71 17.78 -7.20
N MET A 14 11.86 18.27 -6.75
CA MET A 14 11.94 19.13 -5.58
C MET A 14 11.05 20.37 -5.77
N TYR A 15 10.27 20.67 -4.77
CA TYR A 15 9.41 21.88 -4.77
C TYR A 15 10.03 22.93 -3.85
N GLY A 16 10.50 24.03 -4.44
CA GLY A 16 11.29 25.04 -3.76
C GLY A 16 10.70 25.55 -2.43
N PRO A 17 9.39 25.85 -2.32
CA PRO A 17 8.80 26.29 -1.05
C PRO A 17 8.94 25.25 0.07
N ILE A 18 8.79 23.95 -0.22
CA ILE A 18 8.97 22.87 0.76
C ILE A 18 10.44 22.79 1.17
N GLU A 19 11.36 22.79 0.20
CA GLU A 19 12.80 22.73 0.47
C GLU A 19 13.27 23.89 1.36
N GLN A 20 12.85 25.10 1.04
CA GLN A 20 13.18 26.27 1.85
C GLN A 20 12.60 26.17 3.27
N HIS A 21 11.38 25.69 3.41
CA HIS A 21 10.77 25.46 4.73
C HIS A 21 11.58 24.43 5.55
N LEU A 22 11.98 23.33 4.93
CA LEU A 22 12.82 22.32 5.58
C LEU A 22 14.16 22.91 6.02
N ILE A 23 14.85 23.65 5.14
CA ILE A 23 16.16 24.25 5.42
C ILE A 23 16.09 25.23 6.59
N HIS A 24 15.09 26.13 6.61
CA HIS A 24 15.04 27.22 7.56
C HIS A 24 14.31 26.90 8.88
N HIS A 25 13.36 25.96 8.86
CA HIS A 25 12.49 25.71 10.00
C HIS A 25 12.58 24.30 10.60
N ILE A 26 13.09 23.33 9.85
CA ILE A 26 13.16 21.95 10.31
C ILE A 26 14.59 21.49 10.57
N TYR A 27 15.49 21.62 9.58
CA TYR A 27 16.87 21.13 9.68
C TYR A 27 17.66 21.69 10.86
N PRO A 28 17.50 22.96 11.29
CA PRO A 28 18.18 23.45 12.48
C PRO A 28 17.86 22.70 13.77
N TYR A 29 16.72 21.99 13.81
CA TYR A 29 16.25 21.24 14.97
C TYR A 29 16.32 19.73 14.79
N VAL A 30 16.87 19.23 13.68
CA VAL A 30 16.93 17.78 13.41
C VAL A 30 17.74 17.09 14.51
N ALA A 31 17.08 16.13 15.16
CA ALA A 31 17.65 15.27 16.20
C ALA A 31 16.87 13.95 16.24
N ASN A 32 17.36 13.01 17.03
CA ASN A 32 16.63 11.76 17.25
C ASN A 32 15.23 12.01 17.84
N THR A 33 14.25 11.36 17.28
CA THR A 33 12.89 11.28 17.85
C THR A 33 12.89 10.42 19.11
N HIS A 34 11.77 10.39 19.83
CA HIS A 34 11.59 9.61 21.08
C HIS A 34 12.42 10.09 22.27
N THR A 35 12.94 11.32 22.22
CA THR A 35 13.57 11.97 23.37
C THR A 35 12.90 13.30 23.67
N GLU A 36 12.62 13.55 24.93
CA GLU A 36 12.03 14.79 25.40
C GLU A 36 12.94 15.55 26.39
N THR A 37 14.16 15.06 26.56
CA THR A 37 15.14 15.61 27.53
C THR A 37 15.88 16.85 27.03
N ASN A 38 15.81 17.12 25.71
CA ASN A 38 16.42 18.31 25.09
C ASN A 38 15.48 18.96 24.10
N THR A 39 15.76 20.22 23.78
CA THR A 39 14.90 21.06 22.91
C THR A 39 14.73 20.48 21.51
N THR A 40 15.82 20.02 20.88
CA THR A 40 15.78 19.50 19.51
C THR A 40 15.05 18.17 19.41
N GLY A 41 15.30 17.25 20.33
CA GLY A 41 14.59 15.96 20.41
C GLY A 41 13.08 16.15 20.64
N LYS A 42 12.69 17.04 21.56
CA LYS A 42 11.29 17.40 21.79
C LYS A 42 10.63 18.01 20.57
N ALA A 43 11.32 18.93 19.87
CA ALA A 43 10.82 19.54 18.65
C ALA A 43 10.58 18.50 17.55
N MET A 44 11.53 17.57 17.32
CA MET A 44 11.39 16.54 16.30
C MET A 44 10.34 15.49 16.66
N THR A 45 10.24 15.08 17.92
CA THR A 45 9.18 14.18 18.39
C THR A 45 7.80 14.79 18.15
N SER A 46 7.64 16.05 18.53
CA SER A 46 6.37 16.78 18.31
C SER A 46 6.04 16.95 16.83
N ALA A 47 7.03 17.30 15.99
CA ALA A 47 6.85 17.43 14.55
C ALA A 47 6.43 16.09 13.91
N TYR A 48 7.04 14.98 14.31
CA TYR A 48 6.68 13.64 13.85
C TYR A 48 5.23 13.28 14.19
N HIS A 49 4.82 13.45 15.44
CA HIS A 49 3.44 13.18 15.84
C HIS A 49 2.43 14.07 15.11
N LYS A 50 2.75 15.35 14.91
CA LYS A 50 1.90 16.27 14.15
C LYS A 50 1.77 15.85 12.68
N ALA A 51 2.86 15.40 12.06
CA ALA A 51 2.84 14.89 10.70
C ALA A 51 1.93 13.67 10.55
N LEU A 52 1.99 12.71 11.49
CA LEU A 52 1.09 11.55 11.50
C LEU A 52 -0.39 11.97 11.63
N GLN A 53 -0.70 12.95 12.49
CA GLN A 53 -2.06 13.47 12.65
C GLN A 53 -2.58 14.15 11.37
N ILE A 54 -1.73 14.93 10.69
CA ILE A 54 -2.08 15.57 9.42
C ILE A 54 -2.40 14.50 8.35
N ILE A 55 -1.57 13.47 8.24
CA ILE A 55 -1.79 12.36 7.30
C ILE A 55 -3.11 11.65 7.62
N LYS A 56 -3.34 11.28 8.89
CA LYS A 56 -4.61 10.64 9.30
C LYS A 56 -5.82 11.48 8.91
N LYS A 57 -5.78 12.77 9.20
CA LYS A 57 -6.87 13.69 8.83
C LYS A 57 -7.07 13.77 7.32
N HIS A 58 -5.98 13.75 6.55
CA HIS A 58 -6.02 13.85 5.08
C HIS A 58 -6.68 12.64 4.42
N VAL A 59 -6.53 11.45 5.01
CA VAL A 59 -7.09 10.20 4.49
C VAL A 59 -8.36 9.75 5.24
N ASN A 60 -9.00 10.64 6.00
CA ASN A 60 -10.18 10.35 6.83
C ASN A 60 -9.97 9.14 7.77
N ALA A 61 -8.76 8.97 8.29
CA ALA A 61 -8.46 7.92 9.26
C ALA A 61 -8.90 8.31 10.67
N ASN A 62 -9.35 7.33 11.44
CA ASN A 62 -9.78 7.51 12.83
C ASN A 62 -8.64 7.21 13.84
N ALA A 63 -8.95 7.27 15.15
CA ALA A 63 -7.97 7.07 16.21
C ALA A 63 -7.39 5.66 16.24
N ASN A 64 -8.15 4.65 15.82
CA ASN A 64 -7.75 3.23 15.86
C ASN A 64 -6.90 2.83 14.65
N ASP A 65 -6.89 3.65 13.58
CA ASP A 65 -6.08 3.38 12.41
C ASP A 65 -4.60 3.57 12.71
N ILE A 66 -3.76 2.70 12.19
CA ILE A 66 -2.32 2.70 12.43
C ILE A 66 -1.60 3.21 11.18
N ILE A 67 -0.65 4.13 11.37
CA ILE A 67 0.28 4.52 10.31
C ILE A 67 1.60 3.78 10.51
N ILE A 68 2.05 3.10 9.47
CA ILE A 68 3.36 2.47 9.42
C ILE A 68 4.16 3.17 8.32
N SER A 69 5.20 3.89 8.71
CA SER A 69 6.09 4.55 7.77
C SER A 69 7.29 3.68 7.39
N SER A 70 7.76 3.84 6.16
CA SER A 70 9.00 3.22 5.66
C SER A 70 9.73 4.21 4.75
N TYR A 71 11.06 4.26 4.89
CA TYR A 71 11.93 5.06 4.03
C TYR A 71 12.11 4.49 2.61
N SER A 72 11.70 3.25 2.39
CA SER A 72 11.79 2.55 1.09
C SER A 72 10.47 2.56 0.30
N GLY A 73 9.59 3.52 0.61
CA GLY A 73 8.32 3.71 -0.11
C GLY A 73 7.35 2.54 0.05
N MET A 74 6.42 2.42 -0.89
CA MET A 74 5.37 1.39 -0.89
C MET A 74 5.95 -0.03 -0.86
N THR A 75 7.00 -0.31 -1.60
CA THR A 75 7.68 -1.62 -1.61
C THR A 75 8.07 -2.08 -0.21
N GLY A 76 8.68 -1.19 0.59
CA GLY A 76 9.07 -1.52 1.96
C GLY A 76 7.90 -1.71 2.89
N VAL A 77 6.83 -0.92 2.71
CA VAL A 77 5.60 -1.03 3.51
C VAL A 77 4.90 -2.36 3.24
N VAL A 78 4.72 -2.76 1.98
CA VAL A 78 4.12 -4.05 1.60
C VAL A 78 4.92 -5.21 2.18
N ASN A 79 6.26 -5.20 2.02
CA ASN A 79 7.11 -6.24 2.60
C ASN A 79 6.99 -6.31 4.14
N LYS A 80 6.86 -5.18 4.82
CA LYS A 80 6.63 -5.13 6.27
C LYS A 80 5.27 -5.70 6.65
N LEU A 81 4.21 -5.35 5.90
CA LEU A 81 2.87 -5.88 6.07
C LEU A 81 2.84 -7.41 5.93
N GLN A 82 3.45 -7.94 4.88
CA GLN A 82 3.54 -9.39 4.62
C GLN A 82 4.22 -10.14 5.77
N ARG A 83 5.24 -9.54 6.40
CA ARG A 83 5.89 -10.11 7.59
C ARG A 83 5.00 -10.04 8.83
N ILE A 84 4.28 -8.92 9.04
CA ILE A 84 3.33 -8.77 10.15
C ILE A 84 2.22 -9.81 10.04
N LEU A 85 1.74 -10.08 8.83
CA LEU A 85 0.73 -11.11 8.56
C LEU A 85 1.28 -12.55 8.62
N GLY A 86 2.59 -12.73 8.84
CA GLY A 86 3.22 -14.06 8.91
C GLY A 86 3.32 -14.77 7.56
N LEU A 87 3.27 -14.04 6.45
CA LEU A 87 3.24 -14.62 5.10
C LEU A 87 4.62 -14.82 4.48
N LYS A 88 5.66 -14.22 5.02
CA LYS A 88 7.04 -14.36 4.54
C LYS A 88 7.79 -15.44 5.33
N ILE A 89 8.34 -16.40 4.60
CA ILE A 89 9.23 -17.44 5.12
C ILE A 89 10.60 -17.18 4.52
N HIS A 90 11.65 -17.41 5.29
CA HIS A 90 13.02 -17.36 4.77
C HIS A 90 13.21 -18.47 3.72
N GLU A 91 13.77 -18.15 2.57
CA GLU A 91 13.96 -19.07 1.43
C GLU A 91 14.59 -20.42 1.85
N GLN A 92 15.56 -20.38 2.77
CA GLN A 92 16.22 -21.59 3.30
C GLN A 92 15.25 -22.58 3.96
N PHE A 93 14.07 -22.12 4.37
CA PHE A 93 13.06 -22.94 5.03
C PHE A 93 11.82 -23.19 4.17
N ALA A 94 11.73 -22.58 3.00
CA ALA A 94 10.54 -22.67 2.13
C ALA A 94 10.18 -24.12 1.80
N ASP A 95 11.18 -24.93 1.42
CA ASP A 95 11.01 -26.34 1.08
C ASP A 95 10.75 -27.25 2.30
N LYS A 96 10.96 -26.74 3.51
CA LYS A 96 10.75 -27.48 4.77
C LYS A 96 9.37 -27.29 5.37
N ILE A 97 8.60 -26.34 4.84
CA ILE A 97 7.26 -26.01 5.32
C ILE A 97 6.24 -26.48 4.28
N ALA A 98 5.67 -27.65 4.53
CA ALA A 98 4.58 -28.17 3.71
C ALA A 98 3.26 -27.57 4.19
N ILE A 99 2.67 -26.66 3.37
CA ILE A 99 1.33 -26.15 3.60
C ILE A 99 0.43 -26.75 2.53
N ALA A 100 -0.58 -27.50 2.96
CA ALA A 100 -1.59 -28.03 2.05
C ALA A 100 -2.28 -26.90 1.27
N SER A 101 -2.59 -27.14 0.01
CA SER A 101 -3.10 -26.08 -0.89
C SER A 101 -4.32 -25.36 -0.32
N GLU A 102 -5.24 -26.10 0.27
CA GLU A 102 -6.46 -25.57 0.91
C GLU A 102 -6.20 -24.70 2.13
N ASN A 103 -5.05 -24.85 2.77
CA ASN A 103 -4.64 -24.09 3.95
C ASN A 103 -3.76 -22.87 3.61
N ARG A 104 -3.38 -22.69 2.34
CA ARG A 104 -2.62 -21.52 1.92
C ARG A 104 -3.52 -20.29 1.89
N PRO A 105 -3.04 -19.14 2.38
CA PRO A 105 -3.67 -17.85 2.10
C PRO A 105 -3.83 -17.62 0.60
N VAL A 106 -4.84 -16.87 0.18
CA VAL A 106 -4.99 -16.43 -1.21
C VAL A 106 -4.92 -14.91 -1.30
N VAL A 107 -4.20 -14.42 -2.28
CA VAL A 107 -4.07 -12.99 -2.58
C VAL A 107 -4.57 -12.74 -3.99
N PHE A 108 -5.61 -11.94 -4.11
CA PHE A 108 -6.16 -11.49 -5.37
C PHE A 108 -5.50 -10.17 -5.75
N ILE A 109 -4.98 -10.09 -6.96
CA ILE A 109 -4.38 -8.88 -7.54
C ILE A 109 -5.05 -8.58 -8.88
N THR A 110 -5.00 -7.34 -9.33
CA THR A 110 -5.47 -6.99 -10.67
C THR A 110 -4.37 -7.21 -11.71
N HIS A 111 -4.74 -7.19 -12.98
CA HIS A 111 -3.79 -7.20 -14.09
C HIS A 111 -3.02 -5.87 -14.25
N MET A 112 -3.39 -4.85 -13.48
CA MET A 112 -2.81 -3.49 -13.57
C MET A 112 -1.81 -3.18 -12.45
N GLU A 113 -1.43 -4.17 -11.64
CA GLU A 113 -0.55 -3.93 -10.51
C GLU A 113 0.85 -3.49 -10.93
N HIS A 114 1.43 -2.59 -10.14
CA HIS A 114 2.86 -2.34 -10.22
C HIS A 114 3.66 -3.59 -9.79
N HIS A 115 4.81 -3.83 -10.42
CA HIS A 115 5.65 -5.00 -10.12
C HIS A 115 5.94 -5.18 -8.62
N SER A 116 6.18 -4.09 -7.87
CA SER A 116 6.45 -4.17 -6.43
C SER A 116 5.28 -4.74 -5.64
N ASN A 117 4.04 -4.53 -6.08
CA ASN A 117 2.88 -5.17 -5.45
C ASN A 117 2.74 -6.62 -5.90
N GLN A 118 2.81 -6.92 -7.19
CA GLN A 118 2.67 -8.29 -7.69
C GLN A 118 3.80 -9.21 -7.22
N THR A 119 5.06 -8.87 -7.51
CA THR A 119 6.21 -9.77 -7.25
C THR A 119 6.43 -10.02 -5.77
N SER A 120 6.16 -9.03 -4.91
CA SER A 120 6.32 -9.21 -3.47
C SER A 120 5.37 -10.26 -2.88
N TRP A 121 4.16 -10.40 -3.44
CA TRP A 121 3.21 -11.42 -3.01
C TRP A 121 3.59 -12.80 -3.53
N LEU A 122 4.18 -12.90 -4.73
CA LEU A 122 4.71 -14.17 -5.27
C LEU A 122 5.82 -14.75 -4.41
N GLU A 123 6.52 -13.92 -3.63
CA GLU A 123 7.55 -14.34 -2.66
C GLU A 123 6.99 -14.71 -1.28
N THR A 124 5.69 -14.89 -1.15
CA THR A 124 5.02 -15.29 0.10
C THR A 124 4.53 -16.73 0.02
N ILE A 125 4.05 -17.26 1.15
CA ILE A 125 3.38 -18.56 1.19
C ILE A 125 1.99 -18.55 0.56
N ALA A 126 1.46 -17.38 0.21
CA ALA A 126 0.12 -17.26 -0.36
C ALA A 126 0.07 -17.76 -1.81
N GLU A 127 -1.09 -18.18 -2.23
CA GLU A 127 -1.41 -18.36 -3.64
C GLU A 127 -1.84 -17.02 -4.22
N VAL A 128 -1.18 -16.58 -5.29
CA VAL A 128 -1.49 -15.29 -5.95
C VAL A 128 -2.36 -15.55 -7.16
N VAL A 129 -3.52 -14.91 -7.21
CA VAL A 129 -4.52 -15.08 -8.25
C VAL A 129 -4.80 -13.75 -8.92
N ILE A 130 -4.67 -13.71 -10.25
CA ILE A 130 -4.88 -12.50 -11.04
C ILE A 130 -6.35 -12.40 -11.45
N ILE A 131 -6.98 -11.28 -11.10
CA ILE A 131 -8.30 -10.91 -11.60
C ILE A 131 -8.14 -10.46 -13.05
N GLN A 132 -8.77 -11.17 -13.97
CA GLN A 132 -8.64 -10.89 -15.40
C GLN A 132 -9.36 -9.60 -15.79
N PRO A 133 -8.94 -8.94 -16.88
CA PRO A 133 -9.69 -7.85 -17.46
C PRO A 133 -10.97 -8.35 -18.13
N ASP A 134 -11.95 -7.45 -18.23
CA ASP A 134 -13.10 -7.61 -19.11
C ASP A 134 -12.72 -7.29 -20.58
N GLU A 135 -13.70 -7.35 -21.50
CA GLU A 135 -13.51 -7.08 -22.94
C GLU A 135 -13.02 -5.64 -23.21
N SER A 136 -13.26 -4.70 -22.30
CA SER A 136 -12.81 -3.31 -22.41
C SER A 136 -11.42 -3.07 -21.77
N GLY A 137 -10.83 -4.09 -21.17
CA GLY A 137 -9.54 -4.01 -20.49
C GLY A 137 -9.62 -3.50 -19.07
N LEU A 138 -10.83 -3.33 -18.51
CA LEU A 138 -11.05 -2.95 -17.12
C LEU A 138 -11.07 -4.18 -16.20
N VAL A 139 -11.01 -3.97 -14.88
CA VAL A 139 -11.10 -5.07 -13.92
C VAL A 139 -12.47 -5.75 -13.99
N ASP A 140 -12.49 -7.04 -14.29
CA ASP A 140 -13.73 -7.82 -14.34
C ASP A 140 -14.20 -8.18 -12.92
N LEU A 141 -15.21 -7.45 -12.42
CA LEU A 141 -15.83 -7.73 -11.11
C LEU A 141 -16.60 -9.05 -11.09
N ASN A 142 -17.11 -9.54 -12.23
CA ASN A 142 -17.78 -10.83 -12.28
C ASN A 142 -16.76 -11.96 -12.13
N HIS A 143 -15.60 -11.85 -12.78
CA HIS A 143 -14.51 -12.79 -12.56
C HIS A 143 -14.02 -12.75 -11.12
N PHE A 144 -13.90 -11.57 -10.51
CA PHE A 144 -13.55 -11.46 -9.09
C PHE A 144 -14.57 -12.16 -8.19
N ALA A 145 -15.88 -11.97 -8.44
CA ALA A 145 -16.93 -12.67 -7.69
C ALA A 145 -16.86 -14.20 -7.83
N GLN A 146 -16.50 -14.70 -9.02
CA GLN A 146 -16.27 -16.14 -9.24
C GLN A 146 -15.08 -16.65 -8.44
N LEU A 147 -13.97 -15.90 -8.44
CA LEU A 147 -12.78 -16.23 -7.66
C LEU A 147 -13.07 -16.25 -6.15
N LEU A 148 -13.82 -15.28 -5.62
CA LEU A 148 -14.21 -15.26 -4.21
C LEU A 148 -15.01 -16.49 -3.81
N LYS A 149 -15.88 -17.00 -4.69
CA LYS A 149 -16.61 -18.27 -4.47
C LYS A 149 -15.68 -19.47 -4.52
N LEU A 150 -14.80 -19.52 -5.50
CA LEU A 150 -13.84 -20.62 -5.68
C LEU A 150 -12.91 -20.77 -4.48
N TYR A 151 -12.46 -19.65 -3.92
CA TYR A 151 -11.54 -19.61 -2.78
C TYR A 151 -12.24 -19.36 -1.44
N ALA A 152 -13.56 -19.58 -1.35
CA ALA A 152 -14.35 -19.27 -0.15
C ALA A 152 -13.81 -19.93 1.13
N ASN A 153 -13.31 -21.16 1.04
CA ASN A 153 -12.83 -21.93 2.18
C ASN A 153 -11.38 -21.62 2.58
N ARG A 154 -10.70 -20.67 1.91
CA ARG A 154 -9.32 -20.29 2.29
C ARG A 154 -9.31 -19.56 3.62
N PRO A 155 -8.34 -19.87 4.50
CA PRO A 155 -8.28 -19.32 5.86
C PRO A 155 -8.03 -17.80 5.89
N LEU A 156 -7.30 -17.30 4.91
CA LEU A 156 -7.03 -15.87 4.76
C LEU A 156 -7.17 -15.48 3.29
N LYS A 157 -8.01 -14.49 3.04
CA LYS A 157 -8.28 -13.92 1.73
C LYS A 157 -7.87 -12.45 1.73
N ILE A 158 -7.06 -12.05 0.77
CA ILE A 158 -6.55 -10.67 0.63
C ILE A 158 -6.80 -10.20 -0.80
N ALA A 159 -7.36 -9.02 -0.95
CA ALA A 159 -7.30 -8.25 -2.19
C ALA A 159 -6.18 -7.21 -2.04
N ALA A 160 -5.11 -7.31 -2.83
CA ALA A 160 -4.00 -6.37 -2.86
C ALA A 160 -3.98 -5.68 -4.22
N ILE A 161 -4.64 -4.54 -4.30
CA ILE A 161 -5.04 -3.91 -5.57
C ILE A 161 -4.52 -2.48 -5.70
N THR A 162 -4.13 -2.08 -6.90
CA THR A 162 -3.82 -0.68 -7.17
C THR A 162 -5.10 0.15 -7.28
N SER A 163 -5.07 1.39 -6.80
CA SER A 163 -6.18 2.34 -7.03
C SER A 163 -6.21 2.84 -8.46
N CYS A 164 -5.04 2.91 -9.10
CA CYS A 164 -4.87 3.42 -10.44
C CYS A 164 -3.62 2.80 -11.09
N SER A 165 -3.72 2.41 -12.34
CA SER A 165 -2.58 1.90 -13.10
C SER A 165 -1.53 3.01 -13.32
N ASN A 166 -0.29 2.76 -12.95
CA ASN A 166 0.83 3.67 -13.22
C ASN A 166 1.21 3.74 -14.71
N VAL A 167 0.70 2.84 -15.54
CA VAL A 167 0.97 2.80 -16.99
C VAL A 167 -0.11 3.50 -17.77
N THR A 168 -1.38 3.22 -17.48
CA THR A 168 -2.52 3.70 -18.27
C THR A 168 -3.28 4.85 -17.62
N GLY A 169 -3.12 5.07 -16.30
CA GLY A 169 -3.92 6.02 -15.55
C GLY A 169 -5.36 5.58 -15.31
N ILE A 170 -5.71 4.33 -15.64
CA ILE A 170 -7.04 3.79 -15.42
C ILE A 170 -7.23 3.48 -13.94
N PHE A 171 -8.33 3.97 -13.37
CA PHE A 171 -8.72 3.69 -12.00
C PHE A 171 -9.39 2.33 -11.88
N THR A 172 -9.08 1.62 -10.80
CA THR A 172 -9.79 0.39 -10.42
C THR A 172 -11.05 0.73 -9.60
N PRO A 173 -12.08 -0.10 -9.61
CA PRO A 173 -13.26 0.05 -8.76
C PRO A 173 -12.97 -0.46 -7.32
N TYR A 174 -11.89 0.04 -6.70
CA TYR A 174 -11.35 -0.51 -5.45
C TYR A 174 -12.35 -0.50 -4.28
N PHE A 175 -13.24 0.50 -4.19
CA PHE A 175 -14.29 0.49 -3.16
C PHE A 175 -15.22 -0.72 -3.31
N LYS A 176 -15.67 -1.00 -4.54
CA LYS A 176 -16.53 -2.16 -4.79
C LYS A 176 -15.80 -3.48 -4.55
N MET A 177 -14.53 -3.54 -4.91
CA MET A 177 -13.70 -4.72 -4.64
C MET A 177 -13.47 -4.92 -3.14
N ALA A 178 -13.30 -3.82 -2.37
CA ALA A 178 -13.20 -3.87 -0.91
C ALA A 178 -14.50 -4.40 -0.28
N GLU A 179 -15.67 -3.91 -0.69
CA GLU A 179 -16.95 -4.45 -0.26
C GLU A 179 -17.04 -5.96 -0.50
N MET A 180 -16.77 -6.41 -1.74
CA MET A 180 -16.86 -7.80 -2.13
C MET A 180 -15.95 -8.73 -1.32
N ILE A 181 -14.70 -8.32 -1.05
CA ILE A 181 -13.77 -9.15 -0.26
C ILE A 181 -14.13 -9.14 1.23
N HIS A 182 -14.64 -8.02 1.77
CA HIS A 182 -15.09 -7.92 3.15
C HIS A 182 -16.32 -8.79 3.41
N GLU A 183 -17.28 -8.89 2.47
CA GLU A 183 -18.45 -9.77 2.56
C GLU A 183 -18.08 -11.25 2.78
N VAL A 184 -16.91 -11.67 2.31
CA VAL A 184 -16.38 -13.03 2.51
C VAL A 184 -15.34 -13.12 3.63
N GLY A 185 -15.23 -12.09 4.48
CA GLY A 185 -14.34 -12.07 5.64
C GLY A 185 -12.86 -11.91 5.26
N GLY A 186 -12.55 -11.34 4.12
CA GLY A 186 -11.19 -11.03 3.69
C GLY A 186 -10.76 -9.60 3.98
N PHE A 187 -9.54 -9.26 3.61
CA PHE A 187 -8.94 -7.91 3.76
C PHE A 187 -8.67 -7.28 2.40
N CYS A 188 -8.81 -5.96 2.33
CA CYS A 188 -8.45 -5.19 1.15
C CYS A 188 -7.30 -4.23 1.47
N PHE A 189 -6.23 -4.29 0.67
CA PHE A 189 -5.11 -3.35 0.70
C PHE A 189 -5.04 -2.63 -0.64
N VAL A 190 -5.13 -1.32 -0.62
CA VAL A 190 -5.17 -0.50 -1.84
C VAL A 190 -3.85 0.26 -1.98
N ASP A 191 -3.16 0.08 -3.11
CA ASP A 191 -1.94 0.78 -3.46
C ASP A 191 -2.26 2.11 -4.15
N PHE A 192 -2.01 3.21 -3.46
CA PHE A 192 -2.15 4.58 -3.97
C PHE A 192 -0.83 5.21 -4.40
N ALA A 193 0.23 4.44 -4.60
CA ALA A 193 1.56 5.00 -4.86
C ALA A 193 1.58 5.95 -6.04
N CYS A 194 0.87 5.65 -7.14
CA CYS A 194 0.85 6.53 -8.31
C CYS A 194 -0.22 7.62 -8.27
N SER A 195 -1.29 7.44 -7.50
CA SER A 195 -2.45 8.34 -7.49
C SER A 195 -2.60 9.18 -6.22
N GLY A 196 -1.95 8.80 -5.13
CA GLY A 196 -2.14 9.41 -3.81
C GLY A 196 -2.05 10.94 -3.75
N PRO A 197 -1.13 11.62 -4.48
CA PRO A 197 -1.07 13.08 -4.51
C PRO A 197 -2.21 13.74 -5.30
N TYR A 198 -2.99 12.99 -6.07
CA TYR A 198 -3.93 13.52 -7.08
C TYR A 198 -5.39 13.21 -6.79
N VAL A 199 -5.66 12.35 -5.82
CA VAL A 199 -7.01 11.90 -5.49
C VAL A 199 -7.29 12.03 -4.00
N GLU A 200 -8.56 12.15 -3.66
CA GLU A 200 -9.00 12.03 -2.28
C GLU A 200 -8.94 10.55 -1.86
N ILE A 201 -8.36 10.31 -0.69
CA ILE A 201 -8.31 8.97 -0.09
C ILE A 201 -9.22 9.00 1.13
N ASP A 202 -10.23 8.14 1.14
CA ASP A 202 -11.14 7.97 2.26
C ASP A 202 -11.03 6.54 2.80
N MET A 203 -10.59 6.41 4.04
CA MET A 203 -10.46 5.11 4.71
C MET A 203 -11.75 4.64 5.38
N HIS A 204 -12.75 5.53 5.49
CA HIS A 204 -14.05 5.26 6.11
C HIS A 204 -15.18 5.90 5.28
N PRO A 205 -15.38 5.45 4.02
CA PRO A 205 -16.36 6.01 3.09
C PRO A 205 -17.80 5.75 3.53
#